data_180bf5a6dff953a84b458dde5b6ef4b4
#
_entry.id   180bf5a6dff953a84b458dde5b6ef4b4
#
_cell.length_a   1.000
_cell.length_b   1.000
_cell.length_c   1.000
_cell.angle_alpha   90.00
_cell.angle_beta   90.00
_cell.angle_gamma   90.00
#
_symmetry.space_group_name_H-M   'P 1'
#
loop_
_entity.id
_entity.type
_entity.pdbx_description
1 polymer ?
#
loop_
_entity_poly.entity_id
_entity_poly.type
_entity_poly.pdbx_seq_one_letter_code
_entity_poly.pdbx_strand_id
1 'polypeptide(L)'
;MKRAWVFPSAPRAVAALFVAAALTAAGAGLWMMSHRSRIAPPETPSHRVVRQIGEQLGPGAELRYAEAGEKRAVCGYVGRSRGGAAVGFISVPNRILFSDDPLPTEFREMRRRYCPGFLTPPPSVRLGT
;
A
#
# COMPACT_ATOMS: atom_id res chain seq x y z
N MET A 1 15.54 -63.31 51.07
CA MET A 1 14.81 -62.96 49.80
C MET A 1 15.03 -61.49 49.53
N LYS A 2 15.84 -61.15 48.53
CA LYS A 2 16.07 -59.76 48.11
C LYS A 2 15.12 -59.44 46.96
N ARG A 3 14.11 -58.61 47.20
CA ARG A 3 13.25 -58.09 46.12
C ARG A 3 14.04 -57.04 45.36
N ALA A 4 14.40 -57.34 44.11
CA ALA A 4 14.92 -56.36 43.19
C ALA A 4 13.77 -55.46 42.72
N TRP A 5 13.82 -54.21 43.09
CA TRP A 5 12.94 -53.19 42.52
C TRP A 5 13.41 -52.88 41.11
N VAL A 6 12.64 -53.35 40.14
CA VAL A 6 12.81 -52.95 38.73
C VAL A 6 12.13 -51.61 38.56
N PHE A 7 12.87 -50.56 38.46
CA PHE A 7 12.36 -49.23 38.04
C PHE A 7 12.02 -49.32 36.55
N PRO A 8 10.78 -49.02 36.15
CA PRO A 8 10.48 -48.92 34.73
C PRO A 8 11.24 -47.75 34.13
N SER A 9 12.05 -48.05 33.15
CA SER A 9 12.75 -47.05 32.35
C SER A 9 11.78 -46.30 31.47
N ALA A 10 11.19 -45.22 31.98
CA ALA A 10 10.29 -44.35 31.24
C ALA A 10 10.81 -42.93 31.07
N PRO A 11 12.03 -42.69 30.58
CA PRO A 11 12.43 -41.34 30.25
C PRO A 11 12.33 -41.01 28.74
N ARG A 12 12.27 -42.02 27.85
CA ARG A 12 12.32 -41.78 26.42
C ARG A 12 11.01 -41.26 25.83
N ALA A 13 9.85 -41.76 26.28
CA ALA A 13 8.54 -41.33 25.82
C ALA A 13 8.20 -39.90 26.30
N VAL A 14 8.55 -39.58 27.54
CA VAL A 14 8.33 -38.25 28.12
C VAL A 14 9.24 -37.20 27.44
N ALA A 15 10.50 -37.52 27.19
CA ALA A 15 11.42 -36.66 26.48
C ALA A 15 10.96 -36.40 25.04
N ALA A 16 10.45 -37.39 24.34
CA ALA A 16 9.89 -37.23 22.97
C ALA A 16 8.66 -36.30 22.94
N LEU A 17 7.78 -36.36 23.95
CA LEU A 17 6.62 -35.47 24.05
C LEU A 17 7.03 -34.02 24.32
N PHE A 18 8.02 -33.76 25.14
CA PHE A 18 8.53 -32.39 25.37
C PHE A 18 9.20 -31.79 24.13
N VAL A 19 9.95 -32.58 23.39
CA VAL A 19 10.58 -32.12 22.14
C VAL A 19 9.51 -31.82 21.09
N ALA A 20 8.49 -32.64 20.92
CA ALA A 20 7.39 -32.39 19.99
C ALA A 20 6.61 -31.12 20.35
N ALA A 21 6.30 -30.91 21.64
CA ALA A 21 5.64 -29.70 22.11
C ALA A 21 6.47 -28.43 21.89
N ALA A 22 7.78 -28.49 22.10
CA ALA A 22 8.68 -27.36 21.85
C ALA A 22 8.77 -27.00 20.37
N LEU A 23 8.83 -27.97 19.48
CA LEU A 23 8.86 -27.75 18.03
C LEU A 23 7.56 -27.15 17.49
N THR A 24 6.40 -27.58 17.98
CA THR A 24 5.10 -27.03 17.58
C THR A 24 4.93 -25.59 18.09
N ALA A 25 5.37 -25.29 19.30
CA ALA A 25 5.32 -23.93 19.85
C ALA A 25 6.27 -22.97 19.08
N ALA A 26 7.46 -23.42 18.73
CA ALA A 26 8.41 -22.64 17.92
C ALA A 26 7.87 -22.39 16.50
N GLY A 27 7.26 -23.39 15.86
CA GLY A 27 6.65 -23.27 14.54
C GLY A 27 5.48 -22.29 14.54
N ALA A 28 4.60 -22.35 15.54
CA ALA A 28 3.48 -21.43 15.69
C ALA A 28 3.95 -19.98 15.96
N GLY A 29 4.99 -19.80 16.77
CA GLY A 29 5.58 -18.49 17.04
C GLY A 29 6.18 -17.85 15.80
N LEU A 30 6.94 -18.58 15.00
CA LEU A 30 7.49 -18.12 13.72
C LEU A 30 6.40 -17.79 12.70
N TRP A 31 5.36 -18.60 12.65
CA TRP A 31 4.22 -18.35 11.76
C TRP A 31 3.47 -17.08 12.15
N MET A 32 3.20 -16.85 13.44
CA MET A 32 2.60 -15.62 13.94
C MET A 32 3.47 -14.39 13.68
N MET A 33 4.78 -14.48 13.87
CA MET A 33 5.70 -13.38 13.56
C MET A 33 5.73 -13.05 12.07
N SER A 34 5.75 -14.03 11.18
CA SER A 34 5.74 -13.81 9.75
C SER A 34 4.40 -13.23 9.24
N HIS A 35 3.30 -13.51 9.93
CA HIS A 35 1.99 -12.94 9.59
C HIS A 35 1.82 -11.51 10.13
N ARG A 36 2.36 -11.19 11.30
CA ARG A 36 2.35 -9.81 11.84
C ARG A 36 3.13 -8.83 10.98
N SER A 37 4.18 -9.27 10.31
CA SER A 37 4.99 -8.42 9.42
C SER A 37 4.28 -8.03 8.13
N ARG A 38 3.10 -8.60 7.84
CA ARG A 38 2.35 -8.34 6.60
C ARG A 38 1.22 -7.32 6.74
N ILE A 39 0.95 -6.84 7.95
CA ILE A 39 0.03 -5.71 8.13
C ILE A 39 0.86 -4.45 7.99
N ALA A 40 1.20 -4.12 6.74
CA ALA A 40 1.72 -2.80 6.44
C ALA A 40 0.68 -1.76 6.89
N PRO A 41 1.09 -0.67 7.54
CA PRO A 41 0.16 0.39 7.88
C PRO A 41 -0.58 0.85 6.62
N PRO A 42 -1.86 1.21 6.71
CA PRO A 42 -2.63 1.62 5.54
C PRO A 42 -1.93 2.80 4.86
N GLU A 43 -1.72 2.65 3.56
CA GLU A 43 -1.05 3.67 2.75
C GLU A 43 -1.79 5.02 2.87
N THR A 44 -1.06 6.07 3.16
CA THR A 44 -1.63 7.41 3.20
C THR A 44 -1.97 7.88 1.79
N PRO A 45 -3.00 8.73 1.61
CA PRO A 45 -3.33 9.27 0.30
C PRO A 45 -2.14 9.95 -0.42
N SER A 46 -1.29 10.63 0.32
CA SER A 46 -0.10 11.29 -0.22
C SER A 46 0.94 10.30 -0.76
N HIS A 47 1.24 9.25 0.00
CA HIS A 47 2.16 8.21 -0.46
C HIS A 47 1.62 7.47 -1.68
N ARG A 48 0.32 7.19 -1.69
CA ARG A 48 -0.34 6.55 -2.83
C ARG A 48 -0.16 7.37 -4.12
N VAL A 49 -0.40 8.68 -4.07
CA VAL A 49 -0.24 9.56 -5.23
C VAL A 49 1.17 9.48 -5.79
N VAL A 50 2.17 9.66 -4.94
CA VAL A 50 3.58 9.62 -5.38
C VAL A 50 3.92 8.27 -6.01
N ARG A 51 3.49 7.17 -5.38
CA ARG A 51 3.70 5.83 -5.92
C ARG A 51 3.01 5.64 -7.28
N GLN A 52 1.72 5.97 -7.38
CA GLN A 52 0.95 5.82 -8.62
C GLN A 52 1.52 6.67 -9.76
N ILE A 53 1.93 7.90 -9.48
CA ILE A 53 2.60 8.76 -10.47
C ILE A 53 3.91 8.11 -10.93
N GLY A 54 4.73 7.63 -10.01
CA GLY A 54 5.99 6.96 -10.35
C GLY A 54 5.79 5.71 -11.19
N GLU A 55 4.77 4.90 -10.88
CA GLU A 55 4.43 3.68 -11.62
C GLU A 55 3.92 3.96 -13.03
N GLN A 56 3.13 5.02 -13.23
CA GLN A 56 2.49 5.33 -14.50
C GLN A 56 3.34 6.23 -15.41
N LEU A 57 4.03 7.19 -14.84
CA LEU A 57 4.75 8.23 -15.59
C LEU A 57 6.27 8.09 -15.50
N GLY A 58 6.78 7.31 -14.55
CA GLY A 58 8.21 7.13 -14.33
C GLY A 58 8.87 8.25 -13.52
N PRO A 59 10.21 8.19 -13.35
CA PRO A 59 10.96 9.05 -12.43
C PRO A 59 11.08 10.52 -12.87
N GLY A 60 10.76 10.84 -14.12
CA GLY A 60 10.79 12.19 -14.65
C GLY A 60 9.55 13.02 -14.35
N ALA A 61 8.50 12.40 -13.81
CA ALA A 61 7.27 13.09 -13.48
C ALA A 61 7.43 13.98 -12.24
N GLU A 62 6.73 15.11 -12.26
CA GLU A 62 6.83 16.14 -11.23
C GLU A 62 5.45 16.51 -10.72
N LEU A 63 5.17 16.16 -9.45
CA LEU A 63 3.94 16.56 -8.78
C LEU A 63 3.97 18.07 -8.54
N ARG A 64 2.97 18.79 -9.03
CA ARG A 64 2.90 20.25 -8.95
C ARG A 64 1.90 20.76 -7.96
N TYR A 65 0.79 20.07 -7.82
CA TYR A 65 -0.28 20.44 -6.92
C TYR A 65 -1.08 19.20 -6.53
N ALA A 66 -1.53 19.13 -5.29
CA ALA A 66 -2.42 18.08 -4.82
C ALA A 66 -3.34 18.62 -3.73
N GLU A 67 -4.61 18.25 -3.80
CA GLU A 67 -5.61 18.52 -2.78
C GLU A 67 -6.44 17.28 -2.46
N ALA A 68 -6.96 17.23 -1.26
CA ALA A 68 -7.85 16.14 -0.85
C ALA A 68 -9.20 16.28 -1.55
N GLY A 69 -9.64 15.19 -2.17
CA GLY A 69 -10.98 15.03 -2.69
C GLY A 69 -11.89 14.25 -1.75
N GLU A 70 -13.07 13.89 -2.25
CA GLU A 70 -14.01 13.06 -1.50
C GLU A 70 -13.58 11.59 -1.48
N LYS A 71 -14.04 10.83 -0.49
CA LYS A 71 -13.79 9.38 -0.36
C LYS A 71 -12.32 9.00 -0.45
N ARG A 72 -11.44 9.78 0.19
CA ARG A 72 -9.99 9.60 0.20
C ARG A 72 -9.33 9.73 -1.19
N ALA A 73 -10.01 10.30 -2.17
CA ALA A 73 -9.39 10.67 -3.43
C ALA A 73 -8.40 11.82 -3.24
N VAL A 74 -7.45 11.94 -4.15
CA VAL A 74 -6.55 13.09 -4.25
C VAL A 74 -6.60 13.59 -5.68
N CYS A 75 -6.80 14.88 -5.85
CA CYS A 75 -6.88 15.57 -7.12
C CYS A 75 -5.73 16.54 -7.25
N GLY A 76 -5.19 16.71 -8.44
CA GLY A 76 -4.06 17.59 -8.59
C GLY A 76 -3.57 17.72 -10.02
N TYR A 77 -2.35 18.23 -10.13
CA TYR A 77 -1.64 18.44 -11.39
C TYR A 77 -0.24 17.85 -11.31
N VAL A 78 0.15 17.22 -12.40
CA VAL A 78 1.47 16.61 -12.56
C VAL A 78 2.05 16.98 -13.91
N GLY A 79 3.34 17.31 -13.95
CA GLY A 79 4.10 17.36 -15.19
C GLY A 79 4.61 15.97 -15.54
N ARG A 80 4.42 15.52 -16.77
CA ARG A 80 4.96 14.23 -17.23
C ARG A 80 6.48 14.22 -17.31
N SER A 81 7.06 15.44 -17.45
CA SER A 81 8.49 15.67 -17.41
C SER A 81 8.77 16.96 -16.64
N ARG A 82 10.03 17.12 -16.23
CA ARG A 82 10.48 18.35 -15.59
C ARG A 82 10.29 19.54 -16.52
N GLY A 83 9.58 20.58 -16.06
CA GLY A 83 9.26 21.76 -16.87
C GLY A 83 8.20 21.54 -17.95
N GLY A 84 7.67 20.33 -18.12
CA GLY A 84 6.60 20.03 -19.06
C GLY A 84 5.24 20.60 -18.65
N ALA A 85 4.29 20.59 -19.58
CA ALA A 85 2.91 21.02 -19.32
C ALA A 85 2.27 20.19 -18.19
N ALA A 86 1.51 20.86 -17.34
CA ALA A 86 0.78 20.17 -16.27
C ALA A 86 -0.49 19.53 -16.82
N VAL A 87 -0.71 18.27 -16.43
CA VAL A 87 -1.96 17.53 -16.66
C VAL A 87 -2.66 17.30 -15.34
N GLY A 88 -3.99 17.36 -15.36
CA GLY A 88 -4.80 17.01 -14.20
C GLY A 88 -4.74 15.52 -13.90
N PHE A 89 -4.79 15.15 -12.62
CA PHE A 89 -4.93 13.77 -12.21
C PHE A 89 -5.97 13.61 -11.11
N ILE A 90 -6.51 12.40 -11.02
CA ILE A 90 -7.37 11.95 -9.93
C ILE A 90 -6.85 10.60 -9.45
N SER A 91 -6.38 10.57 -8.21
CA SER A 91 -5.91 9.35 -7.55
C SER A 91 -6.99 8.79 -6.62
N VAL A 92 -7.36 7.54 -6.84
CA VAL A 92 -8.21 6.74 -5.95
C VAL A 92 -7.44 5.49 -5.49
N PRO A 93 -7.91 4.74 -4.48
CA PRO A 93 -7.10 3.66 -3.88
C PRO A 93 -6.47 2.67 -4.83
N ASN A 94 -7.13 2.33 -5.92
CA ASN A 94 -6.70 1.27 -6.86
C ASN A 94 -6.24 1.78 -8.23
N ARG A 95 -6.36 3.08 -8.53
CA ARG A 95 -5.92 3.63 -9.82
C ARG A 95 -5.71 5.14 -9.78
N ILE A 96 -5.03 5.64 -10.80
CA ILE A 96 -4.92 7.07 -11.11
C ILE A 96 -5.35 7.31 -12.55
N LEU A 97 -6.05 8.41 -12.78
CA LEU A 97 -6.48 8.88 -14.11
C LEU A 97 -5.87 10.22 -14.40
N PHE A 98 -5.55 10.47 -15.66
CA PHE A 98 -5.01 11.75 -16.14
C PHE A 98 -5.97 12.42 -17.12
N SER A 99 -5.94 13.75 -17.15
CA SER A 99 -6.84 14.54 -18.01
C SER A 99 -6.56 14.39 -19.52
N ASP A 100 -5.37 13.93 -19.87
CA ASP A 100 -4.92 13.66 -21.24
C ASP A 100 -4.99 12.16 -21.62
N ASP A 101 -5.60 11.33 -20.77
CA ASP A 101 -5.84 9.93 -21.09
C ASP A 101 -6.81 9.78 -22.27
N PRO A 102 -6.74 8.68 -23.04
CA PRO A 102 -7.59 8.45 -24.20
C PRO A 102 -9.10 8.43 -23.92
N LEU A 103 -9.50 8.29 -22.65
CA LEU A 103 -10.90 8.25 -22.22
C LEU A 103 -11.29 9.51 -21.41
N PRO A 104 -11.42 10.67 -22.05
CA PRO A 104 -11.68 11.94 -21.36
C PRO A 104 -13.02 11.97 -20.62
N THR A 105 -13.98 11.17 -21.03
CA THR A 105 -15.29 11.06 -20.37
C THR A 105 -15.15 10.46 -18.97
N GLU A 106 -14.36 9.40 -18.81
CA GLU A 106 -14.12 8.76 -17.53
C GLU A 106 -13.43 9.72 -16.56
N PHE A 107 -12.42 10.46 -17.01
CA PHE A 107 -11.77 11.48 -16.19
C PHE A 107 -12.76 12.56 -15.72
N ARG A 108 -13.63 13.05 -16.60
CA ARG A 108 -14.64 14.06 -16.24
C ARG A 108 -15.66 13.56 -15.23
N GLU A 109 -16.11 12.33 -15.36
CA GLU A 109 -17.02 11.69 -14.41
C GLU A 109 -16.37 11.51 -13.03
N MET A 110 -15.15 11.00 -13.01
CA MET A 110 -14.37 10.86 -11.80
C MET A 110 -14.13 12.21 -11.11
N ARG A 111 -13.81 13.25 -11.89
CA ARG A 111 -13.64 14.60 -11.37
C ARG A 111 -14.91 15.11 -10.68
N ARG A 112 -16.05 14.98 -11.33
CA ARG A 112 -17.35 15.41 -10.73
C ARG A 112 -17.67 14.64 -9.47
N ARG A 113 -17.32 13.37 -9.40
CA ARG A 113 -17.64 12.47 -8.31
C ARG A 113 -16.74 12.64 -7.11
N TYR A 114 -15.45 12.85 -7.32
CA TYR A 114 -14.44 12.85 -6.26
C TYR A 114 -13.81 14.21 -6.01
N CYS A 115 -13.85 15.10 -6.98
CA CYS A 115 -13.19 16.40 -6.93
C CYS A 115 -14.11 17.52 -7.45
N PRO A 116 -15.30 17.72 -6.86
CA PRO A 116 -16.30 18.64 -7.41
C PRO A 116 -15.85 20.10 -7.46
N GLY A 117 -14.93 20.50 -6.56
CA GLY A 117 -14.39 21.85 -6.52
C GLY A 117 -13.09 22.05 -7.29
N PHE A 118 -12.61 21.04 -7.99
CA PHE A 118 -11.33 21.07 -8.66
C PHE A 118 -11.37 21.86 -9.97
N LEU A 119 -10.61 22.93 -10.05
CA LEU A 119 -10.53 23.80 -11.24
C LEU A 119 -9.43 23.33 -12.19
N THR A 120 -9.69 23.37 -13.48
CA THR A 120 -8.74 23.01 -14.53
C THR A 120 -8.60 24.16 -15.55
N PRO A 121 -7.43 24.76 -15.74
CA PRO A 121 -6.23 24.66 -14.90
C PRO A 121 -6.38 25.43 -13.60
N PRO A 122 -5.66 25.05 -12.51
CA PRO A 122 -5.71 25.81 -11.28
C PRO A 122 -5.10 27.20 -11.50
N PRO A 123 -5.57 28.21 -10.76
CA PRO A 123 -5.09 29.59 -10.92
C PRO A 123 -3.59 29.75 -10.72
N SER A 124 -2.99 28.91 -9.88
CA SER A 124 -1.56 28.92 -9.54
C SER A 124 -0.66 28.21 -10.56
N VAL A 125 -1.24 27.43 -11.47
CA VAL A 125 -0.53 26.67 -12.51
C VAL A 125 -0.76 27.29 -13.89
N ARG A 126 -0.94 28.60 -13.97
CA ARG A 126 -0.73 29.30 -15.23
C ARG A 126 0.75 29.20 -15.53
N LEU A 127 1.07 28.22 -16.35
CA LEU A 127 2.37 28.13 -16.97
C LEU A 127 2.56 29.44 -17.73
N GLY A 128 3.61 30.17 -17.36
CA GLY A 128 4.01 31.30 -18.15
C GLY A 128 4.12 30.87 -19.61
N THR A 129 3.44 31.54 -20.44
CA THR A 129 3.64 31.52 -21.88
C THR A 129 5.08 31.86 -22.20
#